data_edcaf11ec92b591be003fc38ad53ce0f
#
_entry.id   edcaf11ec92b591be003fc38ad53ce0f
#
_cell.length_a   1.000
_cell.length_b   1.000
_cell.length_c   1.000
_cell.angle_alpha   90.00
_cell.angle_beta   90.00
_cell.angle_gamma   90.00
#
_symmetry.space_group_name_H-M   'P 1'
#
loop_
_entity.id
_entity.type
_entity.pdbx_description
1 polymer ?
#
loop_
_entity_poly.entity_id
_entity_poly.type
_entity_poly.pdbx_seq_one_letter_code
_entity_poly.pdbx_strand_id
1 'polypeptide(L)'
;TLRGSYVYNFWRDANNKRGLWRRATLDDYVAGKSSWEIILDLDKLAEQEGEDWVWKGTSCLRPEYRHCLLELSRGGADAVVVREFDVEKLAFVDDGFYLAEAKSELSWIDEDSVYVGTDVGEGSLTDSGYPRTARIWERGMPVQEATEVFAGEQADVAAGVYRSWDQDTPYDIAYRLPTFYTSESYLLDDDGALTRIGIPDDADLQGIMNGQMIVELKSDWKPADATYGQGAVISIDFARFMAGARDFDVLFEPSGPIAIKRGGVVSTRDYVILNLLDNVVSRMMRFSYVDGEWRGEDIDAESPGRINLVTAAEDSNVFFFSYEGFLRPDTLYVANDGGATIESLKSLPDFFDTKGMTVEQHFATSKDGTKVPYFLVLPDGFEANGDTPTLLYGYGGFEVSMAPSYSATVGHSWLEKGGAYALANIRGGGEYGPAWHQAALKEKRQRAYDDFIAVGEDLIKRKTTSSKQLGIRGGSNGGLLTGVMLTQRPDLWNSVVVQVPLLDMKRFNTMLAGASWMGEYGDPDTD
;
A
#
# COMPACT_ATOMS: atom_id res chain seq x y z
N THR A 1 1.68 3.77 -14.58
CA THR A 1 3.12 3.57 -14.31
C THR A 1 3.94 4.36 -15.31
N LEU A 2 4.96 5.08 -14.84
CA LEU A 2 5.96 5.76 -15.66
C LEU A 2 7.11 4.76 -15.94
N ARG A 3 7.56 4.68 -17.21
CA ARG A 3 8.72 3.88 -17.62
C ARG A 3 9.42 4.61 -18.76
N GLY A 4 10.63 5.11 -18.50
CA GLY A 4 11.33 5.99 -19.43
C GLY A 4 10.45 7.17 -19.87
N SER A 5 10.28 7.36 -21.17
CA SER A 5 9.46 8.43 -21.76
C SER A 5 7.97 8.10 -21.94
N TYR A 6 7.49 6.96 -21.41
CA TYR A 6 6.12 6.50 -21.60
C TYR A 6 5.35 6.39 -20.29
N VAL A 7 4.05 6.73 -20.37
CA VAL A 7 3.05 6.42 -19.34
C VAL A 7 2.27 5.19 -19.79
N TYR A 8 2.27 4.17 -18.95
CA TYR A 8 1.48 2.95 -19.13
C TYR A 8 0.26 2.98 -18.24
N ASN A 9 -0.88 2.52 -18.75
CA ASN A 9 -2.03 2.27 -17.91
C ASN A 9 -2.78 1.00 -18.34
N PHE A 10 -3.60 0.51 -17.43
CA PHE A 10 -4.54 -0.55 -17.68
C PHE A 10 -5.95 0.04 -17.70
N TRP A 11 -6.62 -0.03 -18.87
CA TRP A 11 -7.90 0.61 -19.11
C TRP A 11 -9.02 -0.41 -19.21
N ARG A 12 -10.12 -0.16 -18.52
CA ARG A 12 -11.35 -0.96 -18.60
C ARG A 12 -12.55 -0.08 -18.87
N ASP A 13 -13.46 -0.58 -19.72
CA ASP A 13 -14.74 0.04 -20.00
C ASP A 13 -15.80 -1.03 -20.40
N ALA A 14 -16.97 -0.59 -20.85
CA ALA A 14 -18.06 -1.50 -21.23
C ALA A 14 -17.71 -2.40 -22.44
N ASN A 15 -16.79 -1.97 -23.31
CA ASN A 15 -16.37 -2.72 -24.50
C ASN A 15 -15.13 -3.60 -24.20
N ASN A 16 -14.29 -3.18 -23.28
CA ASN A 16 -13.05 -3.84 -22.88
C ASN A 16 -13.17 -4.27 -21.40
N LYS A 17 -13.95 -5.31 -21.16
CA LYS A 17 -14.33 -5.72 -19.79
C LYS A 17 -13.16 -6.31 -19.00
N ARG A 18 -12.27 -7.06 -19.69
CA ARG A 18 -11.04 -7.60 -19.10
C ARG A 18 -9.94 -6.57 -19.08
N GLY A 19 -9.87 -5.71 -20.11
CA GLY A 19 -9.06 -4.50 -20.15
C GLY A 19 -7.99 -4.49 -21.23
N LEU A 20 -7.43 -3.29 -21.41
CA LEU A 20 -6.35 -2.98 -22.33
C LEU A 20 -5.12 -2.52 -21.55
N TRP A 21 -3.99 -3.18 -21.73
CA TRP A 21 -2.71 -2.61 -21.37
C TRP A 21 -2.21 -1.73 -22.51
N ARG A 22 -1.95 -0.46 -22.22
CA ARG A 22 -1.66 0.54 -23.25
C ARG A 22 -0.66 1.57 -22.74
N ARG A 23 0.02 2.27 -23.69
CA ARG A 23 0.96 3.34 -23.38
C ARG A 23 0.73 4.58 -24.24
N ALA A 24 1.19 5.71 -23.76
CA ALA A 24 1.33 6.97 -24.51
C ALA A 24 2.64 7.63 -24.09
N THR A 25 3.17 8.54 -24.91
CA THR A 25 4.33 9.33 -24.47
C THR A 25 3.94 10.21 -23.28
N LEU A 26 4.88 10.46 -22.38
CA LEU A 26 4.66 11.32 -21.23
C LEU A 26 4.20 12.73 -21.65
N ASP A 27 4.87 13.32 -22.66
CA ASP A 27 4.55 14.65 -23.18
C ASP A 27 3.11 14.73 -23.70
N ASP A 28 2.69 13.76 -24.53
CA ASP A 28 1.32 13.74 -25.06
C ASP A 28 0.28 13.49 -23.95
N TYR A 29 0.65 12.66 -22.97
CA TYR A 29 -0.23 12.38 -21.84
C TYR A 29 -0.47 13.61 -20.99
N VAL A 30 0.60 14.34 -20.66
CA VAL A 30 0.53 15.60 -19.89
C VAL A 30 -0.18 16.70 -20.69
N ALA A 31 0.08 16.80 -22.00
CA ALA A 31 -0.60 17.75 -22.88
C ALA A 31 -2.09 17.42 -23.15
N GLY A 32 -2.61 16.32 -22.61
CA GLY A 32 -4.00 15.89 -22.85
C GLY A 32 -4.30 15.42 -24.28
N LYS A 33 -3.25 15.16 -25.08
CA LYS A 33 -3.31 14.74 -26.49
C LYS A 33 -3.03 13.25 -26.69
N SER A 34 -3.11 12.46 -25.62
CA SER A 34 -2.68 11.07 -25.62
C SER A 34 -3.36 10.25 -26.71
N SER A 35 -2.57 9.82 -27.69
CA SER A 35 -2.92 8.73 -28.59
C SER A 35 -2.39 7.43 -27.97
N TRP A 36 -3.30 6.58 -27.50
CA TRP A 36 -2.93 5.36 -26.83
C TRP A 36 -2.53 4.26 -27.81
N GLU A 37 -1.32 3.75 -27.69
CA GLU A 37 -0.90 2.50 -28.30
C GLU A 37 -1.36 1.34 -27.43
N ILE A 38 -2.13 0.40 -28.00
CA ILE A 38 -2.56 -0.81 -27.29
C ILE A 38 -1.40 -1.81 -27.34
N ILE A 39 -0.88 -2.18 -26.19
CA ILE A 39 0.19 -3.17 -26.03
C ILE A 39 -0.40 -4.57 -25.95
N LEU A 40 -1.44 -4.75 -25.14
CA LEU A 40 -2.15 -6.02 -25.00
C LEU A 40 -3.64 -5.78 -24.79
N ASP A 41 -4.45 -6.50 -25.58
CA ASP A 41 -5.92 -6.58 -25.44
C ASP A 41 -6.25 -7.88 -24.70
N LEU A 42 -6.62 -7.76 -23.41
CA LEU A 42 -6.86 -8.92 -22.55
C LEU A 42 -8.17 -9.64 -22.90
N ASP A 43 -9.16 -8.93 -23.46
CA ASP A 43 -10.40 -9.55 -23.92
C ASP A 43 -10.12 -10.47 -25.12
N LYS A 44 -9.29 -10.04 -26.08
CA LYS A 44 -8.87 -10.87 -27.22
C LYS A 44 -8.01 -12.05 -26.79
N LEU A 45 -7.05 -11.83 -25.88
CA LEU A 45 -6.21 -12.91 -25.35
C LEU A 45 -7.08 -13.99 -24.70
N ALA A 46 -8.03 -13.57 -23.86
CA ALA A 46 -8.95 -14.47 -23.18
C ALA A 46 -9.82 -15.29 -24.16
N GLU A 47 -10.32 -14.66 -25.22
CA GLU A 47 -11.08 -15.34 -26.28
C GLU A 47 -10.23 -16.35 -27.05
N GLN A 48 -8.98 -15.97 -27.42
CA GLN A 48 -8.07 -16.83 -28.18
C GLN A 48 -7.63 -18.07 -27.40
N GLU A 49 -7.40 -17.92 -26.09
CA GLU A 49 -6.91 -19.00 -25.23
C GLU A 49 -8.03 -19.77 -24.52
N GLY A 50 -9.26 -19.24 -24.51
CA GLY A 50 -10.40 -19.84 -23.81
C GLY A 50 -10.28 -19.73 -22.28
N GLU A 51 -9.56 -18.72 -21.78
CA GLU A 51 -9.21 -18.54 -20.37
C GLU A 51 -9.86 -17.29 -19.76
N ASP A 52 -10.16 -17.34 -18.46
CA ASP A 52 -10.71 -16.20 -17.72
C ASP A 52 -9.59 -15.31 -17.15
N TRP A 53 -8.80 -14.70 -18.05
CA TRP A 53 -7.66 -13.87 -17.65
C TRP A 53 -8.07 -12.60 -16.91
N VAL A 54 -7.39 -12.36 -15.79
CA VAL A 54 -7.42 -11.13 -15.01
C VAL A 54 -6.00 -10.59 -14.88
N TRP A 55 -5.81 -9.33 -15.21
CA TRP A 55 -4.53 -8.64 -15.06
C TRP A 55 -4.16 -8.44 -13.60
N LYS A 56 -2.95 -8.83 -13.20
CA LYS A 56 -2.40 -8.62 -11.85
C LYS A 56 -1.27 -7.60 -11.84
N GLY A 57 -0.40 -7.62 -12.83
CA GLY A 57 0.74 -6.72 -12.85
C GLY A 57 1.69 -6.95 -14.01
N THR A 58 2.75 -6.16 -14.00
CA THR A 58 3.86 -6.31 -14.93
C THR A 58 5.15 -5.69 -14.38
N SER A 59 6.25 -6.41 -14.50
CA SER A 59 7.62 -5.96 -14.24
C SER A 59 8.39 -5.92 -15.54
N CYS A 60 9.00 -4.77 -15.89
CA CYS A 60 9.74 -4.61 -17.14
C CYS A 60 11.22 -4.38 -16.88
N LEU A 61 12.07 -4.99 -17.68
CA LEU A 61 13.51 -4.89 -17.59
C LEU A 61 13.99 -3.47 -17.94
N ARG A 62 14.76 -2.85 -17.04
CA ARG A 62 15.45 -1.58 -17.26
C ARG A 62 16.71 -1.76 -18.11
N PRO A 63 17.18 -0.70 -18.79
CA PRO A 63 16.56 0.64 -18.88
C PRO A 63 15.55 0.78 -20.03
N GLU A 64 15.50 -0.15 -21.00
CA GLU A 64 14.72 -0.04 -22.24
C GLU A 64 13.23 -0.31 -22.02
N TYR A 65 12.86 -1.05 -20.96
CA TYR A 65 11.50 -1.47 -20.63
C TYR A 65 10.79 -2.22 -21.77
N ARG A 66 11.57 -2.91 -22.61
CA ARG A 66 11.08 -3.68 -23.74
C ARG A 66 10.55 -5.04 -23.32
N HIS A 67 11.34 -5.80 -22.57
CA HIS A 67 10.98 -7.11 -22.06
C HIS A 67 10.23 -6.97 -20.74
N CYS A 68 9.01 -7.53 -20.66
CA CYS A 68 8.17 -7.43 -19.49
C CYS A 68 7.64 -8.81 -19.08
N LEU A 69 7.65 -9.11 -17.79
CA LEU A 69 6.96 -10.24 -17.19
C LEU A 69 5.54 -9.82 -16.86
N LEU A 70 4.55 -10.46 -17.50
CA LEU A 70 3.14 -10.20 -17.27
C LEU A 70 2.58 -11.22 -16.28
N GLU A 71 1.90 -10.74 -15.26
CA GLU A 71 1.21 -11.56 -14.28
C GLU A 71 -0.28 -11.64 -14.62
N LEU A 72 -0.73 -12.82 -14.99
CA LEU A 72 -2.11 -13.12 -15.40
C LEU A 72 -2.74 -14.16 -14.47
N SER A 73 -3.86 -13.82 -13.85
CA SER A 73 -4.58 -14.71 -12.94
C SER A 73 -5.80 -15.32 -13.63
N ARG A 74 -6.09 -16.60 -13.38
CA ARG A 74 -7.34 -17.24 -13.81
C ARG A 74 -8.47 -16.88 -12.85
N GLY A 75 -9.48 -16.18 -13.34
CA GLY A 75 -10.64 -15.79 -12.56
C GLY A 75 -10.37 -14.84 -11.38
N GLY A 76 -9.17 -14.27 -11.28
CA GLY A 76 -8.79 -13.32 -10.22
C GLY A 76 -8.26 -13.95 -8.93
N ALA A 77 -7.84 -15.23 -8.96
CA ALA A 77 -7.16 -15.90 -7.85
C ALA A 77 -5.86 -15.18 -7.42
N ASP A 78 -5.29 -15.52 -6.26
CA ASP A 78 -4.02 -14.97 -5.79
C ASP A 78 -2.82 -15.55 -6.56
N ALA A 79 -2.96 -16.77 -7.09
CA ALA A 79 -1.98 -17.37 -7.96
C ALA A 79 -1.98 -16.73 -9.35
N VAL A 80 -0.82 -16.66 -9.98
CA VAL A 80 -0.61 -16.07 -11.29
C VAL A 80 0.16 -17.00 -12.22
N VAL A 81 -0.16 -16.91 -13.51
CA VAL A 81 0.69 -17.38 -14.60
C VAL A 81 1.58 -16.22 -15.00
N VAL A 82 2.90 -16.42 -15.09
CA VAL A 82 3.82 -15.36 -15.54
C VAL A 82 4.30 -15.67 -16.94
N ARG A 83 4.27 -14.67 -17.82
CA ARG A 83 4.67 -14.79 -19.22
C ARG A 83 5.49 -13.58 -19.65
N GLU A 84 6.59 -13.83 -20.33
CA GLU A 84 7.39 -12.77 -20.94
C GLU A 84 6.73 -12.21 -22.20
N PHE A 85 6.76 -10.88 -22.32
CA PHE A 85 6.16 -10.12 -23.40
C PHE A 85 7.15 -9.07 -23.94
N ASP A 86 7.29 -8.99 -25.25
CA ASP A 86 8.08 -7.96 -25.95
C ASP A 86 7.14 -6.80 -26.33
N VAL A 87 7.31 -5.64 -25.70
CA VAL A 87 6.47 -4.44 -25.89
C VAL A 87 6.65 -3.81 -27.27
N GLU A 88 7.80 -3.98 -27.92
CA GLU A 88 8.03 -3.47 -29.27
C GLU A 88 7.41 -4.37 -30.34
N LYS A 89 7.46 -5.70 -30.13
CA LYS A 89 6.84 -6.66 -31.03
C LYS A 89 5.35 -6.85 -30.80
N LEU A 90 4.83 -6.36 -29.66
CA LEU A 90 3.45 -6.54 -29.18
C LEU A 90 3.05 -8.03 -29.12
N ALA A 91 3.95 -8.87 -28.65
CA ALA A 91 3.79 -10.32 -28.62
C ALA A 91 4.48 -10.97 -27.41
N PHE A 92 3.96 -12.11 -27.00
CA PHE A 92 4.67 -12.97 -26.06
C PHE A 92 5.94 -13.51 -26.72
N VAL A 93 7.01 -13.67 -25.93
CA VAL A 93 8.28 -14.20 -26.39
C VAL A 93 8.19 -15.73 -26.46
N ASP A 94 8.47 -16.33 -27.63
CA ASP A 94 8.26 -17.77 -27.87
C ASP A 94 9.03 -18.66 -26.89
N ASP A 95 10.33 -18.41 -26.70
CA ASP A 95 11.18 -19.13 -25.72
C ASP A 95 11.46 -18.26 -24.48
N GLY A 96 10.52 -17.38 -24.13
CA GLY A 96 10.60 -16.47 -22.99
C GLY A 96 10.34 -17.15 -21.67
N PHE A 97 10.53 -16.38 -20.59
CA PHE A 97 10.19 -16.84 -19.24
C PHE A 97 8.69 -17.13 -19.12
N TYR A 98 8.37 -18.36 -18.67
CA TYR A 98 7.01 -18.83 -18.44
C TYR A 98 6.93 -19.59 -17.12
N LEU A 99 6.05 -19.14 -16.21
CA LEU A 99 5.69 -19.88 -15.01
C LEU A 99 4.25 -20.35 -15.07
N ALA A 100 4.03 -21.60 -14.72
CA ALA A 100 2.70 -22.13 -14.45
C ALA A 100 2.06 -21.43 -13.24
N GLU A 101 0.75 -21.58 -13.10
CA GLU A 101 -0.03 -20.93 -12.05
C GLU A 101 0.47 -21.30 -10.64
N ALA A 102 1.01 -20.31 -9.95
CA ALA A 102 1.47 -20.39 -8.57
C ALA A 102 1.47 -18.98 -7.92
N LYS A 103 1.65 -18.91 -6.61
CA LYS A 103 2.10 -17.66 -5.97
C LYS A 103 3.58 -17.50 -6.29
N SER A 104 3.91 -16.53 -7.09
CA SER A 104 5.28 -16.35 -7.59
C SER A 104 5.74 -14.91 -7.42
N GLU A 105 7.04 -14.74 -7.21
CA GLU A 105 7.72 -13.46 -7.19
C GLU A 105 8.89 -13.50 -8.16
N LEU A 106 9.03 -12.46 -8.99
CA LEU A 106 10.10 -12.37 -9.97
C LEU A 106 10.69 -10.97 -9.98
N SER A 107 12.01 -10.91 -10.17
CA SER A 107 12.73 -9.65 -10.38
C SER A 107 13.78 -9.84 -11.47
N TRP A 108 13.83 -8.92 -12.44
CA TRP A 108 14.81 -8.94 -13.48
C TRP A 108 16.23 -8.75 -12.95
N ILE A 109 17.17 -9.57 -13.44
CA ILE A 109 18.60 -9.38 -13.29
C ILE A 109 19.15 -8.73 -14.57
N ASP A 110 18.91 -9.36 -15.71
CA ASP A 110 19.25 -8.92 -17.06
C ASP A 110 18.32 -9.58 -18.10
N GLU A 111 18.63 -9.48 -19.42
CA GLU A 111 17.82 -10.09 -20.48
C GLU A 111 17.75 -11.62 -20.40
N ASP A 112 18.75 -12.28 -19.84
CA ASP A 112 18.88 -13.73 -19.83
C ASP A 112 18.63 -14.36 -18.47
N SER A 113 18.40 -13.55 -17.43
CA SER A 113 18.23 -14.06 -16.07
C SER A 113 17.26 -13.26 -15.21
N VAL A 114 16.58 -13.97 -14.32
CA VAL A 114 15.66 -13.38 -13.31
C VAL A 114 15.88 -14.05 -11.95
N TYR A 115 15.66 -13.30 -10.88
CA TYR A 115 15.34 -13.90 -9.58
C TYR A 115 13.93 -14.43 -9.62
N VAL A 116 13.72 -15.66 -9.12
CA VAL A 116 12.40 -16.30 -9.07
C VAL A 116 12.19 -17.01 -7.74
N GLY A 117 11.05 -16.74 -7.12
CA GLY A 117 10.46 -17.52 -6.06
C GLY A 117 9.13 -18.08 -6.55
N THR A 118 8.94 -19.41 -6.52
CA THR A 118 7.72 -20.06 -7.00
C THR A 118 7.63 -21.48 -6.45
N ASP A 119 6.51 -22.17 -6.69
CA ASP A 119 6.36 -23.58 -6.38
C ASP A 119 7.19 -24.44 -7.35
N VAL A 120 8.31 -24.96 -6.87
CA VAL A 120 9.16 -25.92 -7.59
C VAL A 120 9.18 -27.29 -6.89
N GLY A 121 8.24 -27.56 -5.99
CA GLY A 121 8.11 -28.81 -5.26
C GLY A 121 8.29 -28.67 -3.75
N GLU A 122 8.46 -29.80 -3.07
CA GLU A 122 8.54 -29.88 -1.61
C GLU A 122 9.59 -28.91 -1.03
N GLY A 123 9.18 -28.11 -0.03
CA GLY A 123 10.03 -27.14 0.66
C GLY A 123 10.26 -25.82 -0.07
N SER A 124 9.66 -25.59 -1.25
CA SER A 124 9.80 -24.32 -1.96
C SER A 124 8.86 -23.22 -1.49
N LEU A 125 7.80 -23.58 -0.75
CA LEU A 125 6.81 -22.64 -0.18
C LEU A 125 6.85 -22.64 1.34
N THR A 126 6.42 -21.53 1.94
CA THR A 126 6.19 -21.38 3.38
C THR A 126 4.84 -21.99 3.81
N ASP A 127 4.59 -22.05 5.11
CA ASP A 127 3.29 -22.45 5.67
C ASP A 127 2.13 -21.54 5.22
N SER A 128 2.43 -20.29 4.88
CA SER A 128 1.47 -19.32 4.31
C SER A 128 1.24 -19.50 2.80
N GLY A 129 1.97 -20.43 2.15
CA GLY A 129 1.87 -20.72 0.73
C GLY A 129 2.51 -19.69 -0.19
N TYR A 130 3.37 -18.82 0.33
CA TYR A 130 4.22 -17.92 -0.44
C TYR A 130 5.61 -18.54 -0.70
N PRO A 131 6.40 -18.00 -1.64
CA PRO A 131 7.76 -18.49 -1.86
C PRO A 131 8.60 -18.48 -0.59
N ARG A 132 9.31 -19.61 -0.34
CA ARG A 132 10.30 -19.75 0.72
C ARG A 132 11.72 -19.68 0.19
N THR A 133 11.93 -20.06 -1.08
CA THR A 133 13.24 -20.07 -1.72
C THR A 133 13.27 -19.09 -2.89
N ALA A 134 14.39 -18.41 -3.07
CA ALA A 134 14.68 -17.60 -4.25
C ALA A 134 15.83 -18.20 -5.05
N ARG A 135 15.70 -18.16 -6.35
CA ARG A 135 16.62 -18.78 -7.31
C ARG A 135 17.00 -17.83 -8.41
N ILE A 136 18.18 -17.99 -8.99
CA ILE A 136 18.53 -17.39 -10.30
C ILE A 136 18.06 -18.38 -11.37
N TRP A 137 17.18 -17.91 -12.21
CA TRP A 137 16.62 -18.67 -13.32
C TRP A 137 17.11 -18.10 -14.64
N GLU A 138 17.89 -18.90 -15.37
CA GLU A 138 18.46 -18.55 -16.67
C GLU A 138 17.49 -18.89 -17.80
N ARG A 139 17.47 -18.08 -18.84
CA ARG A 139 16.66 -18.27 -20.04
C ARG A 139 16.92 -19.64 -20.68
N GLY A 140 15.85 -20.33 -21.06
CA GLY A 140 15.91 -21.65 -21.68
C GLY A 140 16.15 -22.80 -20.70
N MET A 141 16.37 -22.54 -19.42
CA MET A 141 16.49 -23.55 -18.37
C MET A 141 15.10 -23.88 -17.79
N PRO A 142 14.80 -25.16 -17.46
CA PRO A 142 13.63 -25.47 -16.63
C PRO A 142 13.73 -24.79 -15.25
N VAL A 143 12.65 -24.16 -14.78
CA VAL A 143 12.67 -23.42 -13.49
C VAL A 143 13.02 -24.31 -12.29
N GLN A 144 12.76 -25.63 -12.37
CA GLN A 144 13.13 -26.60 -11.34
C GLN A 144 14.65 -26.79 -11.20
N GLU A 145 15.41 -26.47 -12.26
CA GLU A 145 16.88 -26.55 -12.29
C GLU A 145 17.56 -25.21 -11.94
N ALA A 146 16.76 -24.15 -11.70
CA ALA A 146 17.27 -22.84 -11.33
C ALA A 146 18.08 -22.90 -10.03
N THR A 147 19.17 -22.14 -9.96
CA THR A 147 20.12 -22.14 -8.85
C THR A 147 19.57 -21.41 -7.63
N GLU A 148 19.39 -22.09 -6.50
CA GLU A 148 18.98 -21.47 -5.25
C GLU A 148 20.07 -20.55 -4.70
N VAL A 149 19.70 -19.30 -4.38
CA VAL A 149 20.59 -18.28 -3.83
C VAL A 149 20.17 -17.77 -2.45
N PHE A 150 18.90 -17.99 -2.08
CA PHE A 150 18.39 -17.64 -0.76
C PHE A 150 17.24 -18.55 -0.33
N ALA A 151 17.14 -18.79 0.97
CA ALA A 151 16.00 -19.50 1.56
C ALA A 151 15.63 -18.91 2.92
N GLY A 152 14.32 -18.69 3.13
CA GLY A 152 13.74 -18.40 4.43
C GLY A 152 13.38 -19.68 5.21
N GLU A 153 12.79 -19.50 6.39
CA GLU A 153 12.29 -20.58 7.22
C GLU A 153 10.88 -21.02 6.77
N GLN A 154 10.49 -22.24 7.13
CA GLN A 154 9.17 -22.77 6.80
C GLN A 154 8.01 -21.94 7.37
N ALA A 155 8.21 -21.41 8.59
CA ALA A 155 7.23 -20.62 9.33
C ALA A 155 7.19 -19.13 8.90
N ASP A 156 8.10 -18.67 8.04
CA ASP A 156 8.07 -17.31 7.52
C ASP A 156 6.81 -17.04 6.70
N VAL A 157 6.43 -15.79 6.58
CA VAL A 157 5.36 -15.39 5.66
C VAL A 157 5.81 -15.57 4.22
N ALA A 158 7.00 -15.08 3.87
CA ALA A 158 7.61 -15.19 2.54
C ALA A 158 9.13 -14.98 2.62
N ALA A 159 9.84 -15.37 1.55
CA ALA A 159 11.24 -15.02 1.32
C ALA A 159 11.50 -14.85 -0.17
N GLY A 160 12.43 -13.96 -0.53
CA GLY A 160 12.70 -13.64 -1.93
C GLY A 160 14.02 -12.89 -2.13
N VAL A 161 14.32 -12.60 -3.39
CA VAL A 161 15.41 -11.71 -3.82
C VAL A 161 14.87 -10.76 -4.88
N TYR A 162 15.20 -9.48 -4.77
CA TYR A 162 14.86 -8.49 -5.78
C TYR A 162 16.04 -7.58 -6.08
N ARG A 163 16.11 -7.06 -7.31
CA ARG A 163 17.04 -6.02 -7.71
C ARG A 163 16.43 -4.65 -7.52
N SER A 164 17.04 -3.85 -6.66
CA SER A 164 16.76 -2.43 -6.49
C SER A 164 17.77 -1.60 -7.26
N TRP A 165 17.41 -0.39 -7.63
CA TRP A 165 18.25 0.49 -8.40
C TRP A 165 18.45 1.83 -7.68
N ASP A 166 19.69 2.27 -7.62
CA ASP A 166 20.06 3.65 -7.35
C ASP A 166 20.65 4.23 -8.63
N GLN A 167 19.83 4.95 -9.39
CA GLN A 167 20.15 5.38 -10.76
C GLN A 167 20.55 4.16 -11.64
N ASP A 168 21.81 4.06 -12.03
CA ASP A 168 22.34 2.95 -12.84
C ASP A 168 23.06 1.87 -12.00
N THR A 169 23.09 2.03 -10.67
CA THR A 169 23.73 1.07 -9.76
C THR A 169 22.72 0.06 -9.24
N PRO A 170 22.86 -1.23 -9.54
CA PRO A 170 21.99 -2.26 -8.99
C PRO A 170 22.42 -2.67 -7.58
N TYR A 171 21.43 -3.02 -6.76
CA TYR A 171 21.60 -3.66 -5.47
C TYR A 171 20.68 -4.88 -5.41
N ASP A 172 21.24 -6.05 -5.23
CA ASP A 172 20.48 -7.29 -5.08
C ASP A 172 20.21 -7.54 -3.59
N ILE A 173 18.94 -7.49 -3.22
CA ILE A 173 18.50 -7.58 -1.83
C ILE A 173 17.73 -8.88 -1.65
N ALA A 174 18.29 -9.77 -0.85
CA ALA A 174 17.57 -10.93 -0.34
C ALA A 174 16.82 -10.54 0.94
N TYR A 175 15.64 -11.10 1.12
CA TYR A 175 14.82 -10.82 2.30
C TYR A 175 14.04 -12.05 2.76
N ARG A 176 13.74 -12.08 4.06
CA ARG A 176 12.74 -12.96 4.65
C ARG A 176 11.78 -12.16 5.52
N LEU A 177 10.56 -12.63 5.62
CA LEU A 177 9.50 -12.03 6.44
C LEU A 177 9.10 -13.00 7.55
N PRO A 178 9.75 -12.98 8.72
CA PRO A 178 9.39 -13.85 9.85
C PRO A 178 7.96 -13.64 10.31
N THR A 179 7.44 -12.42 10.23
CA THR A 179 6.04 -12.07 10.49
C THR A 179 5.54 -11.06 9.47
N PHE A 180 4.26 -10.70 9.55
CA PHE A 180 3.68 -9.65 8.71
C PHE A 180 4.32 -8.25 8.94
N TYR A 181 5.01 -8.04 10.08
CA TYR A 181 5.58 -6.76 10.50
C TYR A 181 7.09 -6.79 10.72
N THR A 182 7.73 -7.89 10.43
CA THR A 182 9.17 -8.02 10.59
C THR A 182 9.81 -8.56 9.33
N SER A 183 10.96 -7.99 8.97
CA SER A 183 11.76 -8.41 7.83
C SER A 183 13.25 -8.47 8.22
N GLU A 184 13.95 -9.41 7.64
CA GLU A 184 15.41 -9.43 7.63
C GLU A 184 15.88 -9.25 6.20
N SER A 185 16.77 -8.27 5.96
CA SER A 185 17.29 -7.98 4.63
C SER A 185 18.80 -8.24 4.56
N TYR A 186 19.25 -8.69 3.40
CA TYR A 186 20.64 -9.04 3.14
C TYR A 186 21.04 -8.48 1.78
N LEU A 187 22.26 -7.92 1.70
CA LEU A 187 22.89 -7.63 0.42
C LEU A 187 23.45 -8.94 -0.14
N LEU A 188 23.04 -9.28 -1.35
CA LEU A 188 23.59 -10.40 -2.12
C LEU A 188 24.64 -9.84 -3.09
N ASP A 189 25.88 -10.29 -2.98
CA ASP A 189 26.96 -9.88 -3.87
C ASP A 189 27.09 -10.79 -5.11
N ASP A 190 27.94 -10.37 -6.06
CA ASP A 190 28.19 -11.11 -7.30
C ASP A 190 28.80 -12.51 -7.08
N ASP A 191 29.45 -12.75 -5.95
CA ASP A 191 30.01 -14.05 -5.57
C ASP A 191 28.97 -14.95 -4.86
N GLY A 192 27.75 -14.45 -4.67
CA GLY A 192 26.65 -15.12 -3.98
C GLY A 192 26.74 -15.07 -2.45
N ALA A 193 27.59 -14.22 -1.89
CA ALA A 193 27.67 -14.06 -0.45
C ALA A 193 26.57 -13.10 0.06
N LEU A 194 26.00 -13.44 1.21
CA LEU A 194 24.93 -12.70 1.85
C LEU A 194 25.47 -11.92 3.04
N THR A 195 25.32 -10.60 3.01
CA THR A 195 25.70 -9.74 4.13
C THR A 195 24.44 -9.08 4.71
N ARG A 196 24.13 -9.36 5.99
CA ARG A 196 22.94 -8.80 6.63
C ARG A 196 22.98 -7.27 6.67
N ILE A 197 21.89 -6.63 6.27
CA ILE A 197 21.63 -5.20 6.45
C ILE A 197 21.12 -5.04 7.89
N GLY A 198 21.99 -4.65 8.81
CA GLY A 198 21.75 -4.71 10.26
C GLY A 198 20.88 -3.57 10.80
N ILE A 199 19.68 -3.39 10.25
CA ILE A 199 18.61 -2.54 10.79
C ILE A 199 17.70 -3.37 11.70
N PRO A 200 16.82 -2.76 12.54
CA PRO A 200 15.81 -3.50 13.31
C PRO A 200 14.89 -4.32 12.40
N ASP A 201 14.47 -5.49 12.88
CA ASP A 201 13.64 -6.40 12.08
C ASP A 201 12.22 -5.83 11.82
N ASP A 202 11.76 -4.91 12.64
CA ASP A 202 10.50 -4.19 12.48
C ASP A 202 10.63 -2.89 11.67
N ALA A 203 11.85 -2.50 11.26
CA ALA A 203 12.06 -1.33 10.41
C ALA A 203 11.86 -1.65 8.92
N ASP A 204 11.36 -0.69 8.16
CA ASP A 204 11.18 -0.80 6.72
C ASP A 204 12.39 -0.20 5.98
N LEU A 205 13.12 -1.03 5.23
CA LEU A 205 14.11 -0.58 4.26
C LEU A 205 13.36 0.01 3.05
N GLN A 206 13.40 1.34 2.90
CA GLN A 206 12.67 2.04 1.84
C GLN A 206 13.42 2.10 0.50
N GLY A 207 14.73 1.84 0.52
CA GLY A 207 15.59 1.82 -0.67
C GLY A 207 16.92 2.54 -0.46
N ILE A 208 17.66 2.65 -1.56
CA ILE A 208 18.92 3.39 -1.63
C ILE A 208 18.77 4.45 -2.72
N MET A 209 19.15 5.69 -2.43
CA MET A 209 19.09 6.81 -3.36
C MET A 209 20.34 7.69 -3.19
N ASN A 210 21.06 7.95 -4.28
CA ASN A 210 22.35 8.67 -4.26
C ASN A 210 23.34 8.10 -3.23
N GLY A 211 23.41 6.77 -3.13
CA GLY A 211 24.25 6.07 -2.15
C GLY A 211 23.70 6.12 -0.71
N GLN A 212 22.58 6.79 -0.46
CA GLN A 212 21.98 6.93 0.85
C GLN A 212 20.89 5.87 1.08
N MET A 213 21.08 5.01 2.07
CA MET A 213 20.04 4.07 2.53
C MET A 213 18.97 4.83 3.31
N ILE A 214 17.72 4.60 2.98
CA ILE A 214 16.54 5.21 3.63
C ILE A 214 15.81 4.16 4.44
N VAL A 215 15.55 4.43 5.72
CA VAL A 215 14.90 3.50 6.66
C VAL A 215 13.77 4.22 7.39
N GLU A 216 12.61 3.58 7.47
CA GLU A 216 11.49 3.99 8.33
C GLU A 216 11.46 3.10 9.59
N LEU A 217 11.50 3.71 10.77
CA LEU A 217 11.51 2.99 12.04
C LEU A 217 10.09 2.72 12.54
N LYS A 218 9.83 1.49 13.00
CA LYS A 218 8.55 1.11 13.63
C LYS A 218 8.63 1.03 15.16
N SER A 219 9.83 1.16 15.72
CA SER A 219 10.13 1.26 17.16
C SER A 219 11.33 2.17 17.38
N ASP A 220 11.56 2.59 18.65
CA ASP A 220 12.76 3.33 19.00
C ASP A 220 14.01 2.48 18.76
N TRP A 221 15.01 3.05 18.11
CA TRP A 221 16.26 2.36 17.82
C TRP A 221 17.48 3.10 18.36
N LYS A 222 18.34 2.36 19.07
CA LYS A 222 19.59 2.87 19.61
C LYS A 222 20.78 2.03 19.11
N PRO A 223 21.25 2.27 17.85
CA PRO A 223 22.34 1.48 17.26
C PRO A 223 23.72 1.78 17.87
N ALA A 224 23.90 2.97 18.46
CA ALA A 224 25.12 3.43 19.12
C ALA A 224 24.74 4.39 20.26
N ASP A 225 25.35 5.58 20.32
CA ASP A 225 25.06 6.58 21.36
C ASP A 225 23.75 7.34 21.12
N ALA A 226 23.38 7.58 19.87
CA ALA A 226 22.14 8.26 19.49
C ALA A 226 20.94 7.31 19.53
N THR A 227 19.76 7.84 19.90
CA THR A 227 18.47 7.14 19.80
C THR A 227 17.64 7.83 18.72
N TYR A 228 17.07 7.03 17.82
CA TYR A 228 16.15 7.45 16.75
C TYR A 228 14.74 6.98 17.12
N GLY A 229 13.78 7.89 17.04
CA GLY A 229 12.42 7.66 17.54
C GLY A 229 11.56 6.79 16.63
N GLN A 230 10.58 6.12 17.23
CA GLN A 230 9.54 5.37 16.52
C GLN A 230 8.83 6.24 15.48
N GLY A 231 8.70 5.74 14.24
CA GLY A 231 8.07 6.44 13.12
C GLY A 231 8.97 7.46 12.41
N ALA A 232 10.24 7.57 12.81
CA ALA A 232 11.21 8.42 12.11
C ALA A 232 11.61 7.81 10.77
N VAL A 233 11.91 8.68 9.80
CA VAL A 233 12.63 8.32 8.56
C VAL A 233 14.06 8.82 8.70
N ILE A 234 14.99 7.90 8.62
CA ILE A 234 16.43 8.15 8.80
C ILE A 234 17.22 7.72 7.57
N SER A 235 18.40 8.29 7.40
CA SER A 235 19.28 8.00 6.27
C SER A 235 20.73 7.91 6.69
N ILE A 236 21.50 7.10 5.95
CA ILE A 236 22.94 6.96 6.11
C ILE A 236 23.55 6.54 4.78
N ASP A 237 24.79 6.96 4.48
CA ASP A 237 25.57 6.39 3.38
C ASP A 237 25.63 4.86 3.52
N PHE A 238 25.16 4.14 2.50
CA PHE A 238 25.00 2.69 2.54
C PHE A 238 26.34 1.95 2.71
N ALA A 239 27.38 2.40 2.01
CA ALA A 239 28.70 1.78 2.12
C ALA A 239 29.30 1.97 3.52
N ARG A 240 29.17 3.18 4.11
CA ARG A 240 29.60 3.44 5.49
C ARG A 240 28.78 2.59 6.49
N PHE A 241 27.47 2.45 6.27
CA PHE A 241 26.63 1.60 7.11
C PHE A 241 27.10 0.14 7.07
N MET A 242 27.34 -0.42 5.89
CA MET A 242 27.85 -1.79 5.73
C MET A 242 29.23 -1.97 6.32
N ALA A 243 30.04 -0.89 6.36
CA ALA A 243 31.34 -0.86 7.06
C ALA A 243 31.24 -0.66 8.59
N GLY A 244 30.01 -0.56 9.16
CA GLY A 244 29.77 -0.48 10.59
C GLY A 244 29.41 0.89 11.16
N ALA A 245 29.29 1.94 10.33
CA ALA A 245 28.80 3.25 10.77
C ALA A 245 27.34 3.18 11.24
N ARG A 246 26.97 4.04 12.23
CA ARG A 246 25.61 4.07 12.80
C ARG A 246 25.16 5.51 13.13
N ASP A 247 25.79 6.50 12.52
CA ASP A 247 25.48 7.92 12.62
C ASP A 247 24.52 8.31 11.49
N PHE A 248 23.21 8.30 11.76
CA PHE A 248 22.17 8.58 10.78
C PHE A 248 21.75 10.05 10.80
N ASP A 249 21.41 10.55 9.63
CA ASP A 249 20.65 11.77 9.45
C ASP A 249 19.15 11.48 9.65
N VAL A 250 18.42 12.44 10.24
CA VAL A 250 16.96 12.35 10.43
C VAL A 250 16.27 13.20 9.37
N LEU A 251 15.58 12.57 8.42
CA LEU A 251 14.79 13.27 7.41
C LEU A 251 13.45 13.72 7.99
N PHE A 252 12.83 12.85 8.75
CA PHE A 252 11.55 13.13 9.39
C PHE A 252 11.48 12.47 10.77
N GLU A 253 10.90 13.20 11.72
CA GLU A 253 10.55 12.69 13.05
C GLU A 253 9.09 13.02 13.35
N PRO A 254 8.27 12.03 13.78
CA PRO A 254 6.88 12.27 14.13
C PRO A 254 6.76 13.33 15.24
N SER A 255 5.81 14.23 15.09
CA SER A 255 5.56 15.26 16.09
C SER A 255 4.07 15.53 16.25
N GLY A 256 3.55 15.29 17.45
CA GLY A 256 2.14 15.50 17.74
C GLY A 256 1.23 14.67 16.83
N PRO A 257 0.41 15.33 15.96
CA PRO A 257 -0.54 14.63 15.09
C PRO A 257 0.04 14.23 13.73
N ILE A 258 1.35 14.45 13.50
CA ILE A 258 1.99 14.22 12.18
C ILE A 258 2.73 12.89 12.20
N ALA A 259 2.41 12.03 11.23
CA ALA A 259 3.04 10.73 11.03
C ALA A 259 3.24 10.42 9.54
N ILE A 260 4.12 9.48 9.22
CA ILE A 260 4.23 8.91 7.88
C ILE A 260 2.99 8.06 7.59
N LYS A 261 2.38 8.24 6.44
CA LYS A 261 1.39 7.32 5.91
C LYS A 261 2.09 6.03 5.50
N ARG A 262 1.57 4.87 5.90
CA ARG A 262 2.13 3.58 5.48
C ARG A 262 2.31 3.53 3.96
N GLY A 263 3.53 3.15 3.50
CA GLY A 263 3.91 3.24 2.09
C GLY A 263 4.00 4.67 1.55
N GLY A 264 4.20 5.63 2.42
CA GLY A 264 4.29 7.04 2.09
C GLY A 264 5.70 7.55 1.81
N VAL A 265 6.70 6.67 1.78
CA VAL A 265 8.06 7.00 1.36
C VAL A 265 8.28 6.45 -0.04
N VAL A 266 8.62 7.31 -1.00
CA VAL A 266 9.01 6.90 -2.35
C VAL A 266 10.23 7.71 -2.79
N SER A 267 11.06 7.11 -3.63
CA SER A 267 12.20 7.79 -4.24
C SER A 267 11.92 8.09 -5.71
N THR A 268 12.41 9.24 -6.16
CA THR A 268 12.63 9.59 -7.56
C THR A 268 14.15 9.58 -7.80
N ARG A 269 14.62 9.97 -8.98
CA ARG A 269 16.06 9.98 -9.26
C ARG A 269 16.86 10.79 -8.21
N ASP A 270 16.40 11.99 -7.83
CA ASP A 270 17.16 12.90 -6.97
C ASP A 270 16.43 13.30 -5.68
N TYR A 271 15.21 12.78 -5.44
CA TYR A 271 14.39 13.16 -4.28
C TYR A 271 13.79 11.96 -3.56
N VAL A 272 13.73 12.05 -2.24
CA VAL A 272 12.84 11.24 -1.40
C VAL A 272 11.57 12.05 -1.15
N ILE A 273 10.41 11.49 -1.49
CA ILE A 273 9.09 12.10 -1.29
C ILE A 273 8.42 11.42 -0.11
N LEU A 274 8.01 12.20 0.87
CA LEU A 274 7.26 11.73 2.02
C LEU A 274 5.79 12.16 1.92
N ASN A 275 4.88 11.20 1.97
CA ASN A 275 3.44 11.42 2.15
C ASN A 275 3.09 11.27 3.62
N LEU A 276 2.82 12.37 4.27
CA LEU A 276 2.52 12.48 5.69
C LEU A 276 1.01 12.55 5.92
N LEU A 277 0.60 12.22 7.13
CA LEU A 277 -0.72 12.52 7.67
C LEU A 277 -0.57 13.54 8.80
N ASP A 278 -1.22 14.69 8.70
CA ASP A 278 -1.38 15.68 9.76
C ASP A 278 -2.84 15.69 10.19
N ASN A 279 -3.13 15.17 11.39
CA ASN A 279 -4.51 14.89 11.81
C ASN A 279 -5.32 14.14 10.74
N VAL A 280 -4.72 13.08 10.17
CA VAL A 280 -5.33 12.20 9.16
C VAL A 280 -5.53 12.86 7.77
N VAL A 281 -5.11 14.08 7.57
CA VAL A 281 -5.12 14.78 6.28
C VAL A 281 -3.74 14.71 5.65
N SER A 282 -3.67 14.41 4.36
CA SER A 282 -2.38 14.24 3.68
C SER A 282 -1.63 15.56 3.50
N ARG A 283 -0.31 15.47 3.65
CA ARG A 283 0.69 16.51 3.35
C ARG A 283 1.89 15.84 2.70
N MET A 284 2.58 16.51 1.79
CA MET A 284 3.80 15.99 1.17
C MET A 284 5.01 16.85 1.48
N MET A 285 6.16 16.18 1.63
CA MET A 285 7.48 16.80 1.69
C MET A 285 8.41 16.12 0.69
N ARG A 286 9.43 16.85 0.23
CA ARG A 286 10.52 16.29 -0.54
C ARG A 286 11.85 16.53 0.17
N PHE A 287 12.78 15.63 -0.05
CA PHE A 287 14.14 15.74 0.44
C PHE A 287 15.12 15.47 -0.70
N SER A 288 16.13 16.31 -0.83
CA SER A 288 17.26 16.11 -1.75
C SER A 288 18.56 16.00 -0.99
N TYR A 289 19.48 15.15 -1.46
CA TYR A 289 20.81 15.03 -0.89
C TYR A 289 21.82 15.77 -1.76
N VAL A 290 22.33 16.92 -1.27
CA VAL A 290 23.19 17.84 -2.02
C VAL A 290 24.37 18.24 -1.16
N ASP A 291 25.60 18.15 -1.72
CA ASP A 291 26.85 18.52 -1.03
C ASP A 291 27.05 17.79 0.32
N GLY A 292 26.55 16.57 0.45
CA GLY A 292 26.69 15.76 1.67
C GLY A 292 25.65 16.09 2.76
N GLU A 293 24.61 16.84 2.44
CA GLU A 293 23.57 17.24 3.39
C GLU A 293 22.16 17.03 2.81
N TRP A 294 21.22 16.63 3.65
CA TRP A 294 19.81 16.56 3.33
C TRP A 294 19.13 17.92 3.43
N ARG A 295 18.32 18.25 2.44
CA ARG A 295 17.50 19.47 2.40
C ARG A 295 16.05 19.08 2.21
N GLY A 296 15.19 19.41 3.21
CA GLY A 296 13.76 19.13 3.20
C GLY A 296 12.94 20.35 2.85
N GLU A 297 11.91 20.18 2.02
CA GLU A 297 10.97 21.24 1.61
C GLU A 297 9.54 20.68 1.57
N ASP A 298 8.56 21.49 1.92
CA ASP A 298 7.15 21.17 1.72
C ASP A 298 6.79 21.18 0.22
N ILE A 299 5.97 20.25 -0.19
CA ILE A 299 5.32 20.26 -1.50
C ILE A 299 3.93 20.86 -1.31
N ASP A 300 3.68 22.00 -1.99
CA ASP A 300 2.40 22.72 -1.92
C ASP A 300 1.33 21.97 -2.73
N ALA A 301 0.72 20.98 -2.10
CA ALA A 301 -0.38 20.20 -2.65
C ALA A 301 -1.71 20.61 -1.99
N GLU A 302 -2.82 20.37 -2.69
CA GLU A 302 -4.14 20.68 -2.18
C GLU A 302 -4.47 20.00 -0.85
N SER A 303 -5.22 20.67 0.02
CA SER A 303 -5.65 20.21 1.34
C SER A 303 -7.01 20.89 1.70
N PRO A 304 -7.87 20.33 2.56
CA PRO A 304 -7.75 19.03 3.24
C PRO A 304 -8.25 17.86 2.38
N GLY A 305 -7.51 16.76 2.35
CA GLY A 305 -7.90 15.55 1.64
C GLY A 305 -6.88 14.42 1.77
N ARG A 306 -7.00 13.46 0.88
CA ARG A 306 -6.12 12.31 0.79
C ARG A 306 -5.26 12.41 -0.46
N ILE A 307 -3.96 12.26 -0.30
CA ILE A 307 -3.02 12.10 -1.40
C ILE A 307 -2.63 10.63 -1.49
N ASN A 308 -2.61 10.10 -2.72
CA ASN A 308 -2.05 8.80 -3.03
C ASN A 308 -0.94 8.98 -4.06
N LEU A 309 0.26 8.53 -3.73
CA LEU A 309 1.36 8.44 -4.69
C LEU A 309 1.01 7.33 -5.69
N VAL A 310 0.91 7.68 -6.98
CA VAL A 310 0.45 6.76 -8.04
C VAL A 310 1.63 6.06 -8.68
N THR A 311 2.68 6.81 -9.02
CA THR A 311 3.92 6.27 -9.58
C THR A 311 5.04 7.29 -9.42
N ALA A 312 6.21 6.79 -9.08
CA ALA A 312 7.50 7.48 -9.16
C ALA A 312 8.46 6.55 -9.90
N ALA A 313 9.52 7.07 -10.46
CA ALA A 313 10.52 6.29 -11.14
C ALA A 313 11.91 6.74 -10.70
N GLU A 314 12.79 5.80 -10.47
CA GLU A 314 14.17 6.02 -10.00
C GLU A 314 15.07 6.66 -11.09
N ASP A 315 14.61 6.66 -12.34
CA ASP A 315 15.28 7.25 -13.50
C ASP A 315 14.73 8.65 -13.86
N SER A 316 13.75 9.17 -13.11
CA SER A 316 13.09 10.44 -13.39
C SER A 316 12.75 11.19 -12.10
N ASN A 317 12.70 12.54 -12.16
CA ASN A 317 12.17 13.39 -11.09
C ASN A 317 10.69 13.72 -11.28
N VAL A 318 10.04 13.09 -12.23
CA VAL A 318 8.60 13.19 -12.44
C VAL A 318 7.90 12.10 -11.64
N PHE A 319 6.86 12.48 -10.89
CA PHE A 319 5.98 11.51 -10.26
C PHE A 319 4.52 11.93 -10.41
N PHE A 320 3.63 10.95 -10.26
CA PHE A 320 2.19 11.18 -10.31
C PHE A 320 1.58 10.89 -8.95
N PHE A 321 0.64 11.72 -8.57
CA PHE A 321 -0.18 11.47 -7.39
C PHE A 321 -1.64 11.80 -7.70
N SER A 322 -2.56 11.22 -6.94
CA SER A 322 -3.95 11.62 -6.95
C SER A 322 -4.33 12.29 -5.65
N TYR A 323 -5.30 13.19 -5.75
CA TYR A 323 -5.89 13.88 -4.61
C TYR A 323 -7.41 13.72 -4.65
N GLU A 324 -7.98 13.37 -3.49
CA GLU A 324 -9.42 13.23 -3.30
C GLU A 324 -9.85 13.70 -1.90
N GLY A 325 -11.13 14.01 -1.75
CA GLY A 325 -11.78 14.26 -0.46
C GLY A 325 -13.17 13.66 -0.43
N PHE A 326 -13.88 13.72 0.67
CA PHE A 326 -15.25 13.16 0.74
C PHE A 326 -16.21 13.75 -0.28
N LEU A 327 -16.06 15.05 -0.58
CA LEU A 327 -16.93 15.81 -1.49
C LEU A 327 -16.23 16.23 -2.77
N ARG A 328 -15.00 15.79 -2.96
CA ARG A 328 -14.18 16.12 -4.14
C ARG A 328 -13.71 14.84 -4.82
N PRO A 329 -14.05 14.65 -6.11
CA PRO A 329 -13.63 13.51 -6.89
C PRO A 329 -12.11 13.38 -7.00
N ASP A 330 -11.64 12.15 -7.19
CA ASP A 330 -10.24 11.84 -7.43
C ASP A 330 -9.71 12.59 -8.65
N THR A 331 -8.65 13.34 -8.45
CA THR A 331 -7.97 14.15 -9.47
C THR A 331 -6.53 13.72 -9.55
N LEU A 332 -6.08 13.37 -10.75
CA LEU A 332 -4.69 13.00 -11.04
C LEU A 332 -3.85 14.25 -11.30
N TYR A 333 -2.68 14.30 -10.68
CA TYR A 333 -1.68 15.34 -10.85
C TYR A 333 -0.36 14.76 -11.35
N VAL A 334 0.37 15.56 -12.11
CA VAL A 334 1.79 15.36 -12.39
C VAL A 334 2.61 16.37 -11.58
N ALA A 335 3.66 15.88 -10.96
CA ALA A 335 4.64 16.66 -10.24
C ALA A 335 5.97 16.55 -10.98
N ASN A 336 6.53 17.68 -11.38
CA ASN A 336 7.81 17.77 -12.06
C ASN A 336 8.89 18.23 -11.08
N ASP A 337 10.14 17.84 -11.35
CA ASP A 337 11.31 18.21 -10.56
C ASP A 337 11.09 18.00 -9.05
N GLY A 338 10.72 16.74 -8.70
CA GLY A 338 10.45 16.37 -7.32
C GLY A 338 9.29 17.12 -6.66
N GLY A 339 8.35 17.66 -7.43
CA GLY A 339 7.21 18.42 -6.92
C GLY A 339 7.42 19.94 -6.88
N ALA A 340 8.46 20.47 -7.53
CA ALA A 340 8.65 21.92 -7.67
C ALA A 340 7.52 22.59 -8.46
N THR A 341 6.93 21.88 -9.41
CA THR A 341 5.73 22.30 -10.12
C THR A 341 4.72 21.14 -10.15
N ILE A 342 3.44 21.48 -9.98
CA ILE A 342 2.34 20.54 -9.91
C ILE A 342 1.26 21.00 -10.89
N GLU A 343 0.80 20.08 -11.73
CA GLU A 343 -0.28 20.33 -12.69
C GLU A 343 -1.38 19.27 -12.56
N SER A 344 -2.63 19.72 -12.54
CA SER A 344 -3.77 18.81 -12.56
C SER A 344 -4.01 18.31 -14.00
N LEU A 345 -4.11 17.00 -14.16
CA LEU A 345 -4.25 16.38 -15.47
C LEU A 345 -5.67 15.95 -15.78
N LYS A 346 -6.30 15.22 -14.88
CA LYS A 346 -7.61 14.59 -15.07
C LYS A 346 -8.33 14.47 -13.76
N SER A 347 -9.64 14.70 -13.78
CA SER A 347 -10.52 14.46 -12.64
C SER A 347 -11.62 13.48 -13.04
N LEU A 348 -12.04 12.67 -12.08
CA LEU A 348 -13.32 11.97 -12.21
C LEU A 348 -14.46 12.99 -12.23
N PRO A 349 -15.58 12.69 -12.88
CA PRO A 349 -16.74 13.56 -12.82
C PRO A 349 -17.36 13.56 -11.40
N ASP A 350 -18.12 14.60 -11.08
CA ASP A 350 -18.98 14.61 -9.92
C ASP A 350 -20.09 13.57 -10.10
N PHE A 351 -20.10 12.53 -9.28
CA PHE A 351 -21.11 11.45 -9.33
C PHE A 351 -22.32 11.73 -8.45
N PHE A 352 -22.27 12.77 -7.62
CA PHE A 352 -23.37 13.22 -6.77
C PHE A 352 -23.26 14.73 -6.51
N ASP A 353 -24.40 15.36 -6.18
CA ASP A 353 -24.46 16.78 -5.82
C ASP A 353 -23.95 17.00 -4.39
N THR A 354 -22.90 17.78 -4.26
CA THR A 354 -22.26 18.12 -2.97
C THR A 354 -22.73 19.44 -2.38
N LYS A 355 -23.67 20.14 -3.05
CA LYS A 355 -24.13 21.45 -2.62
C LYS A 355 -24.77 21.41 -1.24
N GLY A 356 -24.32 22.30 -0.37
CA GLY A 356 -24.82 22.41 1.01
C GLY A 356 -24.27 21.36 1.97
N MET A 357 -23.55 20.34 1.48
CA MET A 357 -22.90 19.35 2.34
C MET A 357 -21.65 19.95 3.00
N THR A 358 -21.34 19.48 4.22
CA THR A 358 -20.17 19.90 4.98
C THR A 358 -19.38 18.72 5.50
N VAL A 359 -18.07 18.93 5.72
CA VAL A 359 -17.16 17.95 6.32
C VAL A 359 -16.60 18.53 7.60
N GLU A 360 -16.72 17.81 8.68
CA GLU A 360 -16.22 18.18 9.99
C GLU A 360 -15.27 17.08 10.51
N GLN A 361 -14.27 17.46 11.31
CA GLN A 361 -13.46 16.52 12.07
C GLN A 361 -13.74 16.68 13.56
N HIS A 362 -13.97 15.58 14.24
CA HIS A 362 -14.26 15.52 15.66
C HIS A 362 -13.37 14.51 16.37
N PHE A 363 -13.40 14.55 17.71
CA PHE A 363 -12.68 13.62 18.57
C PHE A 363 -13.61 13.02 19.61
N ALA A 364 -13.85 11.72 19.53
CA ALA A 364 -14.50 10.96 20.59
C ALA A 364 -13.51 10.66 21.72
N THR A 365 -14.00 10.37 22.91
CA THR A 365 -13.15 9.95 24.02
C THR A 365 -13.38 8.47 24.29
N SER A 366 -12.38 7.64 24.00
CA SER A 366 -12.42 6.21 24.24
C SER A 366 -12.47 5.87 25.74
N LYS A 367 -12.77 4.63 26.06
CA LYS A 367 -12.91 4.11 27.43
C LYS A 367 -11.69 4.36 28.31
N ASP A 368 -10.48 4.34 27.73
CA ASP A 368 -9.22 4.59 28.41
C ASP A 368 -8.78 6.08 28.40
N GLY A 369 -9.63 6.97 27.90
CA GLY A 369 -9.37 8.42 27.81
C GLY A 369 -8.70 8.86 26.51
N THR A 370 -8.32 7.95 25.62
CA THR A 370 -7.71 8.27 24.33
C THR A 370 -8.66 9.09 23.47
N LYS A 371 -8.13 10.14 22.81
CA LYS A 371 -8.87 10.93 21.83
C LYS A 371 -8.82 10.25 20.47
N VAL A 372 -9.99 9.83 19.99
CA VAL A 372 -10.15 9.10 18.73
C VAL A 372 -10.74 10.04 17.69
N PRO A 373 -9.99 10.40 16.64
CA PRO A 373 -10.51 11.26 15.59
C PRO A 373 -11.52 10.52 14.74
N TYR A 374 -12.44 11.26 14.18
CA TYR A 374 -13.32 10.80 13.12
C TYR A 374 -13.78 11.97 12.25
N PHE A 375 -14.00 11.69 10.98
CA PHE A 375 -14.63 12.64 10.07
C PHE A 375 -16.15 12.42 10.04
N LEU A 376 -16.87 13.51 9.85
CA LEU A 376 -18.32 13.53 9.73
C LEU A 376 -18.70 14.33 8.48
N VAL A 377 -19.35 13.68 7.53
CA VAL A 377 -19.92 14.30 6.35
C VAL A 377 -21.41 14.48 6.59
N LEU A 378 -21.86 15.71 6.56
CA LEU A 378 -23.25 16.10 6.85
C LEU A 378 -23.98 16.46 5.54
N PRO A 379 -25.23 16.00 5.36
CA PRO A 379 -26.05 16.35 4.20
C PRO A 379 -26.47 17.82 4.22
N ASP A 380 -26.93 18.32 3.08
CA ASP A 380 -27.57 19.63 2.99
C ASP A 380 -28.78 19.74 3.96
N GLY A 381 -28.92 20.87 4.63
CA GLY A 381 -29.98 21.11 5.57
C GLY A 381 -29.90 20.29 6.87
N PHE A 382 -28.73 19.77 7.22
CA PHE A 382 -28.54 19.02 8.47
C PHE A 382 -28.95 19.82 9.71
N GLU A 383 -29.72 19.18 10.63
CA GLU A 383 -30.03 19.69 11.95
C GLU A 383 -29.67 18.68 13.05
N ALA A 384 -29.00 19.13 14.10
CA ALA A 384 -28.56 18.30 15.23
C ALA A 384 -29.74 17.96 16.17
N ASN A 385 -30.69 17.15 15.68
CA ASN A 385 -31.90 16.73 16.40
C ASN A 385 -31.92 15.23 16.78
N GLY A 386 -30.96 14.45 16.29
CA GLY A 386 -30.82 13.01 16.55
C GLY A 386 -31.56 12.11 15.54
N ASP A 387 -32.16 12.67 14.51
CA ASP A 387 -33.01 11.94 13.56
C ASP A 387 -32.32 11.63 12.21
N THR A 388 -31.11 12.14 12.00
CA THR A 388 -30.40 11.91 10.73
C THR A 388 -29.88 10.47 10.63
N PRO A 389 -30.31 9.67 9.62
CA PRO A 389 -29.74 8.38 9.35
C PRO A 389 -28.22 8.52 9.12
N THR A 390 -27.45 7.77 9.87
CA THR A 390 -25.97 7.90 9.83
C THR A 390 -25.33 6.55 9.57
N LEU A 391 -24.40 6.50 8.62
CA LEU A 391 -23.56 5.35 8.34
C LEU A 391 -22.16 5.60 8.90
N LEU A 392 -21.76 4.81 9.91
CA LEU A 392 -20.42 4.85 10.47
C LEU A 392 -19.57 3.71 9.86
N TYR A 393 -18.41 4.06 9.35
CA TYR A 393 -17.43 3.13 8.81
C TYR A 393 -16.14 3.16 9.64
N GLY A 394 -15.48 1.99 9.78
CA GLY A 394 -14.17 1.87 10.41
C GLY A 394 -13.43 0.63 9.94
N TYR A 395 -12.12 0.60 10.18
CA TYR A 395 -11.26 -0.52 9.86
C TYR A 395 -10.42 -0.95 11.07
N GLY A 396 -9.47 -0.13 11.50
CA GLY A 396 -8.72 -0.27 12.75
C GLY A 396 -7.84 -1.51 12.82
N GLY A 397 -6.96 -1.71 11.84
CA GLY A 397 -6.01 -2.80 11.83
C GLY A 397 -4.97 -2.67 10.71
N PHE A 398 -3.94 -3.51 10.77
CA PHE A 398 -2.91 -3.65 9.74
C PHE A 398 -2.17 -2.34 9.39
N GLU A 399 -2.14 -1.37 10.33
CA GLU A 399 -1.55 -0.04 10.08
C GLU A 399 -2.17 0.69 8.87
N VAL A 400 -3.43 0.33 8.49
CA VAL A 400 -4.13 0.96 7.38
C VAL A 400 -4.76 2.26 7.84
N SER A 401 -4.31 3.39 7.27
CA SER A 401 -4.88 4.71 7.56
C SER A 401 -6.17 4.95 6.78
N MET A 402 -7.26 5.22 7.48
CA MET A 402 -8.55 5.58 6.91
C MET A 402 -8.61 7.10 6.73
N ALA A 403 -8.26 7.58 5.55
CA ALA A 403 -8.25 9.02 5.22
C ALA A 403 -9.48 9.42 4.38
N PRO A 404 -9.82 10.72 4.28
CA PRO A 404 -10.92 11.20 3.45
C PRO A 404 -10.84 10.65 2.02
N SER A 405 -11.92 10.08 1.51
CA SER A 405 -11.97 9.53 0.14
C SER A 405 -13.33 9.77 -0.51
N TYR A 406 -13.33 9.95 -1.83
CA TYR A 406 -14.54 10.13 -2.62
C TYR A 406 -15.20 8.79 -2.90
N SER A 407 -16.46 8.67 -2.53
CA SER A 407 -17.25 7.47 -2.81
C SER A 407 -18.54 7.85 -3.53
N ALA A 408 -18.58 7.61 -4.85
CA ALA A 408 -19.77 7.80 -5.66
C ALA A 408 -21.00 7.06 -5.10
N THR A 409 -20.78 5.84 -4.60
CA THR A 409 -21.85 5.02 -4.02
C THR A 409 -22.40 5.62 -2.74
N VAL A 410 -21.54 6.04 -1.81
CA VAL A 410 -21.96 6.69 -0.55
C VAL A 410 -22.61 8.04 -0.87
N GLY A 411 -22.02 8.82 -1.79
CA GLY A 411 -22.57 10.11 -2.20
C GLY A 411 -23.98 9.99 -2.75
N HIS A 412 -24.12 9.27 -3.85
CA HIS A 412 -25.38 9.16 -4.58
C HIS A 412 -26.48 8.39 -3.83
N SER A 413 -26.08 7.27 -3.17
CA SER A 413 -27.07 6.39 -2.52
C SER A 413 -27.41 6.78 -1.09
N TRP A 414 -26.59 7.60 -0.43
CA TRP A 414 -26.72 7.91 0.98
C TRP A 414 -26.74 9.41 1.29
N LEU A 415 -25.69 10.16 0.94
CA LEU A 415 -25.59 11.59 1.26
C LEU A 415 -26.68 12.42 0.56
N GLU A 416 -26.90 12.23 -0.75
CA GLU A 416 -27.98 12.90 -1.50
C GLU A 416 -29.39 12.54 -1.00
N LYS A 417 -29.53 11.45 -0.24
CA LYS A 417 -30.80 11.03 0.37
C LYS A 417 -30.99 11.58 1.78
N GLY A 418 -30.10 12.48 2.20
CA GLY A 418 -30.17 13.12 3.52
C GLY A 418 -29.51 12.31 4.64
N GLY A 419 -28.75 11.26 4.33
CA GLY A 419 -27.96 10.51 5.31
C GLY A 419 -26.63 11.19 5.61
N ALA A 420 -26.14 11.08 6.86
CA ALA A 420 -24.78 11.46 7.24
C ALA A 420 -23.82 10.27 7.13
N TYR A 421 -22.54 10.54 6.87
CA TYR A 421 -21.50 9.53 6.83
C TYR A 421 -20.37 9.87 7.81
N ALA A 422 -19.97 8.91 8.63
CA ALA A 422 -18.87 9.07 9.56
C ALA A 422 -17.76 8.04 9.27
N LEU A 423 -16.51 8.49 9.33
CA LEU A 423 -15.32 7.67 9.15
C LEU A 423 -14.49 7.71 10.42
N ALA A 424 -14.41 6.57 11.13
CA ALA A 424 -13.68 6.46 12.39
C ALA A 424 -12.21 6.12 12.16
N ASN A 425 -11.32 6.89 12.79
CA ASN A 425 -9.87 6.75 12.74
C ASN A 425 -9.38 6.08 14.03
N ILE A 426 -9.75 4.82 14.21
CA ILE A 426 -9.53 4.05 15.44
C ILE A 426 -8.14 3.45 15.52
N ARG A 427 -7.65 3.18 16.75
CA ARG A 427 -6.38 2.47 16.97
C ARG A 427 -6.36 1.11 16.24
N GLY A 428 -5.15 0.67 15.89
CA GLY A 428 -4.92 -0.45 14.99
C GLY A 428 -4.72 0.00 13.54
N GLY A 429 -5.22 1.17 13.15
CA GLY A 429 -4.87 1.86 11.91
C GLY A 429 -3.52 2.57 11.99
N GLY A 430 -3.11 3.22 10.89
CA GLY A 430 -1.83 3.94 10.76
C GLY A 430 -1.94 5.46 10.83
N GLU A 431 -3.09 6.00 11.25
CA GLU A 431 -3.40 7.43 11.16
C GLU A 431 -2.44 8.33 11.95
N TYR A 432 -1.88 7.81 13.05
CA TYR A 432 -0.85 8.46 13.85
C TYR A 432 0.43 7.62 13.94
N GLY A 433 0.72 6.86 12.87
CA GLY A 433 1.93 6.06 12.72
C GLY A 433 1.95 4.76 13.53
N PRO A 434 3.14 4.14 13.69
CA PRO A 434 3.29 2.80 14.27
C PRO A 434 2.75 2.68 15.70
N ALA A 435 2.88 3.72 16.52
CA ALA A 435 2.37 3.71 17.90
C ALA A 435 0.84 3.56 17.96
N TRP A 436 0.10 4.17 17.02
CA TRP A 436 -1.34 4.07 16.91
C TRP A 436 -1.79 2.65 16.52
N HIS A 437 -1.06 2.03 15.62
CA HIS A 437 -1.25 0.64 15.22
C HIS A 437 -0.97 -0.32 16.38
N GLN A 438 0.22 -0.24 16.97
CA GLN A 438 0.68 -1.15 18.02
C GLN A 438 -0.14 -1.03 19.32
N ALA A 439 -0.83 0.09 19.53
CA ALA A 439 -1.71 0.28 20.68
C ALA A 439 -2.91 -0.68 20.70
N ALA A 440 -3.26 -1.31 19.55
CA ALA A 440 -4.39 -2.23 19.43
C ALA A 440 -4.03 -3.60 18.81
N LEU A 441 -2.75 -4.02 18.89
CA LEU A 441 -2.32 -5.35 18.45
C LEU A 441 -2.67 -6.43 19.49
N LYS A 442 -2.93 -7.63 19.00
CA LYS A 442 -3.05 -8.88 19.76
C LYS A 442 -3.98 -8.72 20.98
N GLU A 443 -3.48 -8.97 22.19
CA GLU A 443 -4.21 -8.84 23.45
C GLU A 443 -4.76 -7.43 23.73
N LYS A 444 -4.27 -6.41 23.03
CA LYS A 444 -4.75 -5.03 23.14
C LYS A 444 -5.90 -4.72 22.18
N ARG A 445 -6.35 -5.69 21.39
CA ARG A 445 -7.32 -5.50 20.30
C ARG A 445 -8.64 -4.87 20.76
N GLN A 446 -9.07 -5.11 21.99
CA GLN A 446 -10.28 -4.50 22.54
C GLN A 446 -10.28 -2.97 22.46
N ARG A 447 -9.11 -2.32 22.47
CA ARG A 447 -9.01 -0.86 22.35
C ARG A 447 -9.56 -0.32 21.03
N ALA A 448 -9.35 -1.04 19.91
CA ALA A 448 -9.95 -0.67 18.63
C ALA A 448 -11.48 -0.73 18.67
N TYR A 449 -12.03 -1.72 19.37
CA TYR A 449 -13.48 -1.88 19.54
C TYR A 449 -14.05 -0.82 20.46
N ASP A 450 -13.40 -0.51 21.58
CA ASP A 450 -13.78 0.56 22.51
C ASP A 450 -13.74 1.94 21.82
N ASP A 451 -12.76 2.19 20.94
CA ASP A 451 -12.65 3.41 20.13
C ASP A 451 -13.87 3.57 19.21
N PHE A 452 -14.24 2.51 18.49
CA PHE A 452 -15.35 2.54 17.55
C PHE A 452 -16.71 2.75 18.28
N ILE A 453 -16.88 2.11 19.43
CA ILE A 453 -18.03 2.33 20.32
C ILE A 453 -18.08 3.81 20.74
N ALA A 454 -16.96 4.38 21.16
CA ALA A 454 -16.89 5.77 21.59
C ALA A 454 -17.29 6.77 20.49
N VAL A 455 -16.90 6.50 19.23
CA VAL A 455 -17.34 7.32 18.09
C VAL A 455 -18.85 7.23 17.89
N GLY A 456 -19.43 6.02 17.96
CA GLY A 456 -20.89 5.84 17.88
C GLY A 456 -21.65 6.58 18.99
N GLU A 457 -21.15 6.51 20.23
CA GLU A 457 -21.72 7.22 21.39
C GLU A 457 -21.59 8.75 21.25
N ASP A 458 -20.44 9.25 20.70
CA ASP A 458 -20.25 10.69 20.48
C ASP A 458 -21.18 11.24 19.40
N LEU A 459 -21.42 10.50 18.30
CA LEU A 459 -22.39 10.86 17.28
C LEU A 459 -23.81 11.01 17.84
N ILE A 460 -24.23 10.10 18.75
CA ILE A 460 -25.52 10.17 19.43
C ILE A 460 -25.55 11.35 20.43
N LYS A 461 -24.52 11.54 21.22
CA LYS A 461 -24.37 12.64 22.16
C LYS A 461 -24.43 14.01 21.48
N ARG A 462 -23.85 14.15 20.30
CA ARG A 462 -23.90 15.36 19.45
C ARG A 462 -25.29 15.57 18.82
N LYS A 463 -26.17 14.61 18.94
CA LYS A 463 -27.49 14.61 18.28
C LYS A 463 -27.35 14.62 16.74
N THR A 464 -26.26 14.11 16.20
CA THR A 464 -26.16 13.83 14.77
C THR A 464 -27.16 12.73 14.41
N THR A 465 -27.27 11.71 15.27
CA THR A 465 -28.11 10.53 15.06
C THR A 465 -28.60 9.96 16.38
N SER A 466 -29.29 8.84 16.33
CA SER A 466 -29.68 8.03 17.50
C SER A 466 -29.43 6.55 17.23
N SER A 467 -29.45 5.70 18.27
CA SER A 467 -29.30 4.25 18.08
C SER A 467 -30.33 3.63 17.13
N LYS A 468 -31.44 4.31 16.87
CA LYS A 468 -32.46 3.89 15.89
C LYS A 468 -32.15 4.30 14.47
N GLN A 469 -31.18 5.19 14.26
CA GLN A 469 -30.80 5.75 12.96
C GLN A 469 -29.32 5.46 12.60
N LEU A 470 -28.53 4.89 13.55
CA LEU A 470 -27.11 4.63 13.36
C LEU A 470 -26.88 3.22 12.81
N GLY A 471 -26.42 3.16 11.57
CA GLY A 471 -25.91 1.94 10.94
C GLY A 471 -24.39 1.90 10.92
N ILE A 472 -23.81 0.70 10.95
CA ILE A 472 -22.37 0.49 10.84
C ILE A 472 -22.03 -0.44 9.68
N ARG A 473 -20.86 -0.21 9.07
CA ARG A 473 -20.34 -1.01 7.97
C ARG A 473 -18.83 -1.21 8.12
N GLY A 474 -18.34 -2.40 7.81
CA GLY A 474 -16.93 -2.71 7.76
C GLY A 474 -16.65 -3.92 6.88
N GLY A 475 -15.48 -3.95 6.25
CA GLY A 475 -15.03 -5.04 5.41
C GLY A 475 -13.69 -5.63 5.87
N SER A 476 -13.44 -6.93 5.64
CA SER A 476 -12.22 -7.62 6.03
C SER A 476 -11.99 -7.53 7.55
N ASN A 477 -10.88 -6.95 8.00
CA ASN A 477 -10.68 -6.58 9.41
C ASN A 477 -11.78 -5.66 9.96
N GLY A 478 -12.31 -4.73 9.15
CA GLY A 478 -13.50 -3.95 9.49
C GLY A 478 -14.77 -4.78 9.58
N GLY A 479 -14.83 -5.93 8.88
CA GLY A 479 -15.89 -6.94 9.03
C GLY A 479 -15.81 -7.65 10.37
N LEU A 480 -14.61 -7.98 10.85
CA LEU A 480 -14.41 -8.45 12.23
C LEU A 480 -14.87 -7.38 13.24
N LEU A 481 -14.44 -6.12 13.06
CA LEU A 481 -14.87 -4.99 13.88
C LEU A 481 -16.39 -4.92 14.00
N THR A 482 -17.12 -4.90 12.88
CA THR A 482 -18.58 -4.78 12.89
C THR A 482 -19.27 -6.05 13.42
N GLY A 483 -18.69 -7.24 13.22
CA GLY A 483 -19.15 -8.48 13.85
C GLY A 483 -19.02 -8.45 15.38
N VAL A 484 -17.93 -7.91 15.90
CA VAL A 484 -17.74 -7.69 17.35
C VAL A 484 -18.74 -6.66 17.87
N MET A 485 -19.00 -5.57 17.14
CA MET A 485 -20.00 -4.57 17.52
C MET A 485 -21.40 -5.16 17.66
N LEU A 486 -21.77 -6.06 16.76
CA LEU A 486 -23.06 -6.76 16.82
C LEU A 486 -23.20 -7.58 18.12
N THR A 487 -22.12 -8.15 18.64
CA THR A 487 -22.16 -9.00 19.84
C THR A 487 -21.93 -8.23 21.13
N GLN A 488 -21.06 -7.20 21.14
CA GLN A 488 -20.73 -6.46 22.35
C GLN A 488 -21.73 -5.32 22.66
N ARG A 489 -22.24 -4.64 21.64
CA ARG A 489 -23.11 -3.46 21.80
C ARG A 489 -24.31 -3.48 20.84
N PRO A 490 -25.17 -4.54 20.86
CA PRO A 490 -26.34 -4.63 19.98
C PRO A 490 -27.38 -3.50 20.25
N ASP A 491 -27.27 -2.84 21.37
CA ASP A 491 -28.14 -1.71 21.78
C ASP A 491 -27.82 -0.40 21.03
N LEU A 492 -26.62 -0.29 20.48
CA LEU A 492 -26.11 0.96 19.92
C LEU A 492 -26.40 1.10 18.40
N TRP A 493 -26.56 -0.02 17.70
CA TRP A 493 -26.62 -0.06 16.23
C TRP A 493 -28.00 -0.49 15.72
N ASN A 494 -28.60 0.30 14.83
CA ASN A 494 -29.85 -0.08 14.17
C ASN A 494 -29.63 -1.13 13.06
N SER A 495 -28.51 -1.03 12.36
CA SER A 495 -28.12 -1.96 11.30
C SER A 495 -26.62 -2.22 11.31
N VAL A 496 -26.24 -3.45 10.97
CA VAL A 496 -24.82 -3.87 10.93
C VAL A 496 -24.54 -4.57 9.60
N VAL A 497 -23.64 -3.99 8.81
CA VAL A 497 -23.19 -4.56 7.55
C VAL A 497 -21.77 -5.14 7.72
N VAL A 498 -21.69 -6.46 7.70
CA VAL A 498 -20.46 -7.23 7.86
C VAL A 498 -20.05 -7.78 6.50
N GLN A 499 -18.92 -7.30 5.96
CA GLN A 499 -18.47 -7.69 4.62
C GLN A 499 -17.16 -8.46 4.69
N VAL A 500 -17.08 -9.58 3.97
CA VAL A 500 -15.89 -10.44 3.86
C VAL A 500 -15.10 -10.58 5.17
N PRO A 501 -15.74 -10.97 6.28
CA PRO A 501 -15.17 -10.85 7.61
C PRO A 501 -14.24 -12.02 7.98
N LEU A 502 -13.36 -11.77 8.96
CA LEU A 502 -12.59 -12.78 9.68
C LEU A 502 -13.29 -13.08 11.02
N LEU A 503 -14.30 -13.96 11.02
CA LEU A 503 -15.09 -14.23 12.25
C LEU A 503 -14.69 -15.53 12.97
N ASP A 504 -14.02 -16.44 12.30
CA ASP A 504 -13.51 -17.66 12.93
C ASP A 504 -12.13 -17.43 13.52
N MET A 505 -12.06 -16.64 14.58
CA MET A 505 -10.80 -16.26 15.21
C MET A 505 -10.09 -17.40 15.94
N LYS A 506 -10.75 -18.55 16.12
CA LYS A 506 -10.15 -19.74 16.72
C LYS A 506 -9.30 -20.53 15.71
N ARG A 507 -9.62 -20.44 14.40
CA ARG A 507 -9.00 -21.27 13.36
C ARG A 507 -8.40 -20.46 12.21
N PHE A 508 -8.43 -19.13 12.28
CA PHE A 508 -7.98 -18.29 11.16
C PHE A 508 -6.54 -18.63 10.72
N ASN A 509 -5.66 -18.96 11.67
CA ASN A 509 -4.25 -19.28 11.43
C ASN A 509 -4.04 -20.53 10.55
N THR A 510 -5.04 -21.42 10.47
CA THR A 510 -5.00 -22.64 9.65
C THR A 510 -5.80 -22.52 8.34
N MET A 511 -6.35 -21.35 8.04
CA MET A 511 -7.21 -21.11 6.87
C MET A 511 -6.52 -20.22 5.85
N LEU A 512 -6.28 -20.71 4.63
CA LEU A 512 -5.69 -19.96 3.52
C LEU A 512 -4.39 -19.26 3.95
N ALA A 513 -4.31 -17.94 3.77
CA ALA A 513 -3.17 -17.13 4.18
C ALA A 513 -3.23 -16.65 5.66
N GLY A 514 -4.12 -17.24 6.47
CA GLY A 514 -4.38 -16.76 7.84
C GLY A 514 -3.17 -16.84 8.78
N ALA A 515 -2.25 -17.78 8.57
CA ALA A 515 -1.00 -17.84 9.33
C ALA A 515 -0.23 -16.50 9.29
N SER A 516 -0.25 -15.78 8.16
CA SER A 516 0.39 -14.48 8.02
C SER A 516 -0.19 -13.38 8.92
N TRP A 517 -1.43 -13.55 9.43
CA TRP A 517 -2.12 -12.54 10.26
C TRP A 517 -1.92 -12.72 11.76
N MET A 518 -1.16 -13.73 12.19
CA MET A 518 -0.84 -13.93 13.62
C MET A 518 -0.05 -12.72 14.20
N GLY A 519 0.67 -11.99 13.37
CA GLY A 519 1.29 -10.73 13.76
C GLY A 519 0.29 -9.67 14.24
N GLU A 520 -0.92 -9.65 13.68
CA GLU A 520 -2.00 -8.70 14.02
C GLU A 520 -2.86 -9.19 15.20
N TYR A 521 -3.25 -10.46 15.18
CA TYR A 521 -4.28 -10.98 16.10
C TYR A 521 -3.74 -11.86 17.23
N GLY A 522 -2.50 -12.32 17.16
CA GLY A 522 -1.96 -13.36 18.04
C GLY A 522 -2.10 -14.76 17.43
N ASP A 523 -1.52 -15.75 18.11
CA ASP A 523 -1.62 -17.15 17.73
C ASP A 523 -2.72 -17.84 18.56
N PRO A 524 -3.86 -18.25 17.96
CA PRO A 524 -4.97 -18.81 18.72
C PRO A 524 -4.67 -20.18 19.36
N ASP A 525 -3.53 -20.80 19.03
CA ASP A 525 -3.11 -22.07 19.60
C ASP A 525 -2.25 -21.88 20.85
N THR A 526 -1.64 -20.70 21.05
CA THR A 526 -0.71 -20.41 22.14
C THR A 526 -1.10 -19.22 23.03
N ASP A 527 -1.90 -18.29 22.52
CA ASP A 527 -2.27 -17.01 23.20
C ASP A 527 -3.59 -17.07 23.98
#